data_6fd03a3af14e0b71eb6a7fb1857cdfe7
#
_entry.id   6fd03a3af14e0b71eb6a7fb1857cdfe7
#
_cell.length_a   1.000
_cell.length_b   1.000
_cell.length_c   1.000
_cell.angle_alpha   90.00
_cell.angle_beta   90.00
_cell.angle_gamma   90.00
#
_symmetry.space_group_name_H-M   'P 1'
#
loop_
_entity.id
_entity.type
_entity.pdbx_description
1 polymer ?
#
loop_
_entity_poly.entity_id
_entity_poly.type
_entity_poly.pdbx_seq_one_letter_code
_entity_poly.pdbx_strand_id
1 'polypeptide(L)'
;MSGTQAWGFTDDRGEQLGAARVPRRVVAYVRVGAALYDLGVTPVAVYGSGHDGEVYDPAKAGVLEAVGVPYLGPGRALDEAVLRELRPDVVVDVTYDGKSPYALDEALVKRLGVPLVALSVGGELDLPSILDRFAALAAGLRVAGAETAGPEAAGSEAAGPGATDAEAVDPAAVDPVAAGPVAAAVQPAAVQSAAVEPPVVDGLTPVVVGASALGPEIVRPVTVSPAVGPGQGAALAEFEAAVAALREAAARTGLRVLALSGAGPEQVHLARPQAWPELAWIAGLGVRLLDPGPGPGANWLTAGWERAAGLRPDLVLFDDRDHATPPYALPGGVRLAPWNPETPPSPAAYARFFRDLAEALAP
;
A
#
# COMPACT_ATOMS: atom_id res chain seq x y z
N MET A 1 -11.92 13.69 36.91
CA MET A 1 -11.55 14.54 35.76
C MET A 1 -10.52 13.77 34.94
N SER A 2 -10.94 13.10 33.87
CA SER A 2 -9.99 12.43 32.97
C SER A 2 -9.23 13.50 32.19
N GLY A 3 -7.98 13.72 32.54
CA GLY A 3 -7.11 14.64 31.80
C GLY A 3 -7.01 14.24 30.35
N THR A 4 -7.30 15.16 29.46
CA THR A 4 -7.11 14.97 28.02
C THR A 4 -5.60 14.84 27.77
N GLN A 5 -5.13 13.66 27.38
CA GLN A 5 -3.71 13.44 27.09
C GLN A 5 -3.36 14.14 25.76
N ALA A 6 -2.39 15.05 25.80
CA ALA A 6 -1.83 15.64 24.58
C ALA A 6 -1.20 14.56 23.72
N TRP A 7 -1.35 14.68 22.41
CA TRP A 7 -0.75 13.79 21.43
C TRP A 7 0.43 14.46 20.74
N GLY A 8 1.48 13.69 20.46
CA GLY A 8 2.64 14.13 19.69
C GLY A 8 3.21 12.98 18.87
N PHE A 9 3.68 13.30 17.66
CA PHE A 9 4.32 12.35 16.76
C PHE A 9 5.35 13.09 15.88
N THR A 10 6.53 12.49 15.70
CA THR A 10 7.51 12.98 14.72
C THR A 10 7.40 12.08 13.50
N ASP A 11 7.04 12.65 12.35
CA ASP A 11 6.90 11.91 11.10
C ASP A 11 8.25 11.65 10.40
N ASP A 12 8.23 10.97 9.25
CA ASP A 12 9.45 10.59 8.56
C ASP A 12 10.02 11.70 7.66
N ARG A 13 9.38 12.89 7.65
CA ARG A 13 9.95 14.14 7.12
C ARG A 13 10.72 14.91 8.21
N GLY A 14 10.68 14.43 9.47
CA GLY A 14 11.26 15.10 10.62
C GLY A 14 10.35 16.18 11.23
N GLU A 15 9.09 16.30 10.78
CA GLU A 15 8.12 17.26 11.31
C GLU A 15 7.60 16.78 12.67
N GLN A 16 7.69 17.68 13.67
CA GLN A 16 7.11 17.44 15.00
C GLN A 16 5.67 17.90 15.02
N LEU A 17 4.75 16.96 15.07
CA LEU A 17 3.31 17.17 15.01
C LEU A 17 2.70 17.00 16.39
N GLY A 18 1.67 17.80 16.69
CA GLY A 18 1.00 17.73 18.00
C GLY A 18 -0.47 18.14 17.93
N ALA A 19 -1.24 17.60 18.87
CA ALA A 19 -2.61 17.98 19.11
C ALA A 19 -2.91 18.01 20.62
N ALA A 20 -3.87 18.84 21.04
CA ALA A 20 -4.25 18.96 22.45
C ALA A 20 -4.86 17.65 23.01
N ARG A 21 -5.28 16.76 22.15
CA ARG A 21 -5.81 15.42 22.47
C ARG A 21 -5.40 14.41 21.43
N VAL A 22 -5.47 13.12 21.76
CA VAL A 22 -5.27 12.04 20.80
C VAL A 22 -6.28 12.16 19.66
N PRO A 23 -5.82 12.21 18.38
CA PRO A 23 -6.68 12.25 17.21
C PRO A 23 -7.59 11.01 17.14
N ARG A 24 -8.87 11.21 16.84
CA ARG A 24 -9.86 10.13 16.68
C ARG A 24 -10.46 10.07 15.29
N ARG A 25 -10.40 11.17 14.57
CA ARG A 25 -10.95 11.31 13.23
C ARG A 25 -9.81 11.36 12.23
N VAL A 26 -9.35 10.16 11.83
CA VAL A 26 -8.25 9.98 10.91
C VAL A 26 -8.79 9.97 9.50
N VAL A 27 -8.29 10.83 8.61
CA VAL A 27 -8.43 10.72 7.16
C VAL A 27 -7.08 10.29 6.61
N ALA A 28 -7.04 9.28 5.76
CA ALA A 28 -5.77 8.68 5.35
C ALA A 28 -5.72 8.34 3.86
N TYR A 29 -4.52 8.35 3.29
CA TYR A 29 -4.28 7.68 2.02
C TYR A 29 -4.71 6.21 2.13
N VAL A 30 -5.36 5.65 1.11
CA VAL A 30 -6.00 4.34 1.17
C VAL A 30 -5.07 3.22 1.68
N ARG A 31 -3.83 3.17 1.18
CA ARG A 31 -2.79 2.24 1.63
C ARG A 31 -2.50 2.38 3.14
N VAL A 32 -2.43 3.62 3.63
CA VAL A 32 -2.24 3.92 5.06
C VAL A 32 -3.47 3.54 5.87
N GLY A 33 -4.66 3.89 5.36
CA GLY A 33 -5.93 3.56 6.01
C GLY A 33 -6.09 2.07 6.23
N ALA A 34 -5.76 1.24 5.23
CA ALA A 34 -5.79 -0.20 5.33
C ALA A 34 -4.79 -0.73 6.37
N ALA A 35 -3.56 -0.18 6.39
CA ALA A 35 -2.57 -0.55 7.39
C ALA A 35 -3.00 -0.16 8.82
N LEU A 36 -3.53 1.05 9.00
CA LEU A 36 -4.04 1.51 10.28
C LEU A 36 -5.23 0.66 10.77
N TYR A 37 -6.12 0.25 9.86
CA TYR A 37 -7.22 -0.65 10.19
C TYR A 37 -6.71 -2.00 10.70
N ASP A 38 -5.77 -2.63 10.00
CA ASP A 38 -5.11 -3.87 10.43
C ASP A 38 -4.43 -3.70 11.81
N LEU A 39 -3.99 -2.49 12.12
CA LEU A 39 -3.36 -2.10 13.39
C LEU A 39 -4.38 -1.58 14.43
N GLY A 40 -5.69 -1.72 14.20
CA GLY A 40 -6.74 -1.41 15.16
C GLY A 40 -7.15 0.08 15.22
N VAL A 41 -6.88 0.85 14.18
CA VAL A 41 -7.34 2.25 14.03
C VAL A 41 -8.19 2.37 12.78
N THR A 42 -9.50 2.54 12.93
CA THR A 42 -10.41 2.71 11.79
C THR A 42 -10.41 4.17 11.33
N PRO A 43 -10.01 4.48 10.08
CA PRO A 43 -10.12 5.81 9.53
C PRO A 43 -11.59 6.20 9.32
N VAL A 44 -11.91 7.50 9.41
CA VAL A 44 -13.27 8.00 9.12
C VAL A 44 -13.52 8.13 7.63
N ALA A 45 -12.47 8.24 6.83
CA ALA A 45 -12.50 8.19 5.37
C ALA A 45 -11.07 7.96 4.84
N VAL A 46 -10.97 7.52 3.58
CA VAL A 46 -9.69 7.40 2.87
C VAL A 46 -9.77 8.03 1.48
N TYR A 47 -8.60 8.37 0.93
CA TYR A 47 -8.44 8.92 -0.42
C TYR A 47 -7.37 8.14 -1.20
N GLY A 48 -7.43 8.22 -2.52
CA GLY A 48 -6.48 7.58 -3.43
C GLY A 48 -5.32 8.48 -3.81
N SER A 49 -4.40 7.95 -4.62
CA SER A 49 -3.34 8.70 -5.29
C SER A 49 -3.84 9.30 -6.61
N GLY A 50 -2.94 9.98 -7.35
CA GLY A 50 -3.25 10.48 -8.69
C GLY A 50 -3.38 9.38 -9.77
N HIS A 51 -3.08 8.13 -9.44
CA HIS A 51 -3.23 6.95 -10.31
C HIS A 51 -4.51 6.17 -10.03
N ASP A 52 -5.22 6.50 -8.93
CA ASP A 52 -6.46 5.84 -8.54
C ASP A 52 -7.66 6.52 -9.20
N GLY A 53 -8.71 5.73 -9.44
CA GLY A 53 -9.99 6.20 -9.96
C GLY A 53 -10.90 6.76 -8.88
N GLU A 54 -12.19 6.90 -9.25
CA GLU A 54 -13.24 7.40 -8.36
C GLU A 54 -13.78 6.31 -7.40
N VAL A 55 -13.32 5.08 -7.55
CA VAL A 55 -13.69 3.93 -6.71
C VAL A 55 -12.45 3.33 -6.07
N TYR A 56 -12.65 2.51 -5.06
CA TYR A 56 -11.57 1.76 -4.43
C TYR A 56 -10.79 0.92 -5.44
N ASP A 57 -9.45 0.95 -5.31
CA ASP A 57 -8.58 -0.11 -5.82
C ASP A 57 -8.54 -1.23 -4.77
N PRO A 58 -9.11 -2.42 -5.02
CA PRO A 58 -9.19 -3.50 -4.03
C PRO A 58 -7.82 -3.97 -3.56
N ALA A 59 -6.80 -3.90 -4.42
CA ALA A 59 -5.43 -4.28 -4.09
C ALA A 59 -4.81 -3.37 -2.99
N LYS A 60 -5.23 -2.10 -2.92
CA LYS A 60 -4.75 -1.12 -1.93
C LYS A 60 -5.64 -1.03 -0.69
N ALA A 61 -6.95 -1.25 -0.88
CA ALA A 61 -7.95 -0.98 0.14
C ALA A 61 -8.02 -2.06 1.23
N GLY A 62 -7.57 -3.28 0.95
CA GLY A 62 -7.76 -4.39 1.88
C GLY A 62 -9.25 -4.62 2.16
N VAL A 63 -9.65 -4.52 3.43
CA VAL A 63 -11.05 -4.72 3.85
C VAL A 63 -11.84 -3.42 4.04
N LEU A 64 -11.26 -2.25 3.76
CA LEU A 64 -11.86 -0.94 4.09
C LEU A 64 -13.24 -0.73 3.46
N GLU A 65 -13.43 -1.15 2.20
CA GLU A 65 -14.72 -1.08 1.52
C GLU A 65 -15.76 -1.97 2.20
N ALA A 66 -15.38 -3.21 2.52
CA ALA A 66 -16.27 -4.18 3.16
C ALA A 66 -16.72 -3.75 4.57
N VAL A 67 -15.90 -2.95 5.28
CA VAL A 67 -16.23 -2.41 6.60
C VAL A 67 -16.85 -1.01 6.54
N GLY A 68 -17.15 -0.52 5.32
CA GLY A 68 -17.93 0.70 5.11
C GLY A 68 -17.14 2.00 5.35
N VAL A 69 -15.83 2.00 5.24
CA VAL A 69 -15.03 3.24 5.29
C VAL A 69 -15.24 4.01 3.99
N PRO A 70 -15.64 5.29 3.98
CA PRO A 70 -15.85 6.05 2.76
C PRO A 70 -14.54 6.29 1.98
N TYR A 71 -14.60 6.17 0.65
CA TYR A 71 -13.55 6.58 -0.28
C TYR A 71 -13.90 7.94 -0.89
N LEU A 72 -12.95 8.86 -0.91
CA LEU A 72 -13.15 10.26 -1.29
C LEU A 72 -12.67 10.59 -2.71
N GLY A 73 -12.26 9.58 -3.47
CA GLY A 73 -11.61 9.79 -4.78
C GLY A 73 -10.12 10.13 -4.67
N PRO A 74 -9.48 10.55 -5.79
CA PRO A 74 -8.05 10.88 -5.82
C PRO A 74 -7.68 12.05 -4.93
N GLY A 75 -6.60 11.92 -4.14
CA GLY A 75 -6.22 12.89 -3.12
C GLY A 75 -5.90 14.30 -3.64
N ARG A 76 -5.41 14.40 -4.88
CA ARG A 76 -5.14 15.70 -5.52
C ARG A 76 -6.41 16.42 -6.02
N ALA A 77 -7.52 15.70 -6.11
CA ALA A 77 -8.84 16.23 -6.49
C ALA A 77 -9.79 16.40 -5.30
N LEU A 78 -9.31 16.21 -4.07
CA LEU A 78 -10.12 16.30 -2.86
C LEU A 78 -10.75 17.69 -2.69
N ASP A 79 -12.06 17.70 -2.44
CA ASP A 79 -12.79 18.91 -2.10
C ASP A 79 -12.54 19.29 -0.63
N GLU A 80 -12.07 20.52 -0.42
CA GLU A 80 -11.84 21.08 0.91
C GLU A 80 -13.13 21.12 1.75
N ALA A 81 -14.32 21.36 1.13
CA ALA A 81 -15.58 21.37 1.85
C ALA A 81 -15.92 19.98 2.41
N VAL A 82 -15.71 18.92 1.64
CA VAL A 82 -15.90 17.53 2.09
C VAL A 82 -14.98 17.22 3.28
N LEU A 83 -13.71 17.61 3.20
CA LEU A 83 -12.79 17.43 4.33
C LEU A 83 -13.20 18.22 5.55
N ARG A 84 -13.72 19.46 5.41
CA ARG A 84 -14.23 20.25 6.52
C ARG A 84 -15.45 19.62 7.19
N GLU A 85 -16.35 19.01 6.42
CA GLU A 85 -17.51 18.26 6.96
C GLU A 85 -17.07 17.03 7.75
N LEU A 86 -16.06 16.33 7.26
CA LEU A 86 -15.46 15.19 7.95
C LEU A 86 -14.77 15.59 9.26
N ARG A 87 -14.38 16.85 9.43
CA ARG A 87 -13.68 17.36 10.62
C ARG A 87 -12.55 16.44 11.09
N PRO A 88 -11.55 16.17 10.26
CA PRO A 88 -10.44 15.31 10.65
C PRO A 88 -9.67 15.94 11.83
N ASP A 89 -9.18 15.10 12.74
CA ASP A 89 -8.22 15.51 13.78
C ASP A 89 -6.77 15.36 13.28
N VAL A 90 -6.55 14.51 12.28
CA VAL A 90 -5.26 14.25 11.62
C VAL A 90 -5.48 13.72 10.22
N VAL A 91 -4.61 14.10 9.30
CA VAL A 91 -4.49 13.49 7.96
C VAL A 91 -3.20 12.69 7.90
N VAL A 92 -3.25 11.49 7.30
CA VAL A 92 -2.07 10.61 7.20
C VAL A 92 -1.84 10.21 5.75
N ASP A 93 -0.63 10.44 5.27
CA ASP A 93 -0.15 10.09 3.94
C ASP A 93 1.15 9.28 4.03
N VAL A 94 1.71 8.90 2.91
CA VAL A 94 3.06 8.35 2.80
C VAL A 94 4.01 9.36 2.16
N THR A 95 5.30 9.10 2.27
CA THR A 95 6.34 9.80 1.52
C THR A 95 7.30 8.78 0.91
N TYR A 96 7.74 9.02 -0.32
CA TYR A 96 8.76 8.23 -1.00
C TYR A 96 10.13 8.92 -1.00
N ASP A 97 10.15 10.24 -0.78
CA ASP A 97 11.35 11.09 -0.83
C ASP A 97 11.76 11.65 0.55
N GLY A 98 11.02 11.30 1.61
CA GLY A 98 11.24 11.84 2.96
C GLY A 98 10.96 13.34 3.09
N LYS A 99 10.30 13.98 2.10
CA LYS A 99 10.09 15.43 2.07
C LYS A 99 8.64 15.84 1.84
N SER A 100 7.98 15.18 0.90
CA SER A 100 6.64 15.58 0.45
C SER A 100 5.63 14.46 0.70
N PRO A 101 4.36 14.78 1.05
CA PRO A 101 3.29 13.80 1.01
C PRO A 101 3.04 13.37 -0.44
N TYR A 102 2.69 12.11 -0.62
CA TYR A 102 2.59 11.51 -1.95
C TYR A 102 1.25 11.76 -2.63
N ALA A 103 0.15 11.47 -1.94
CA ALA A 103 -1.15 11.33 -2.60
C ALA A 103 -1.98 12.61 -2.59
N LEU A 104 -1.73 13.55 -1.68
CA LEU A 104 -2.51 14.78 -1.55
C LEU A 104 -1.65 16.06 -1.66
N ASP A 105 -2.34 17.21 -1.82
CA ASP A 105 -1.72 18.54 -1.73
C ASP A 105 -1.60 18.98 -0.26
N GLU A 106 -0.37 19.12 0.22
CA GLU A 106 -0.08 19.58 1.58
C GLU A 106 -0.72 20.95 1.90
N ALA A 107 -0.82 21.86 0.92
CA ALA A 107 -1.42 23.16 1.10
C ALA A 107 -2.91 23.05 1.47
N LEU A 108 -3.61 22.03 0.99
CA LEU A 108 -4.99 21.74 1.37
C LEU A 108 -5.09 21.45 2.87
N VAL A 109 -4.23 20.57 3.40
CA VAL A 109 -4.24 20.20 4.82
C VAL A 109 -3.83 21.38 5.72
N LYS A 110 -2.87 22.19 5.27
CA LYS A 110 -2.49 23.45 5.96
C LYS A 110 -3.67 24.41 6.10
N ARG A 111 -4.54 24.54 5.08
CA ARG A 111 -5.76 25.38 5.15
C ARG A 111 -6.81 24.80 6.10
N LEU A 112 -6.83 23.48 6.31
CA LEU A 112 -7.70 22.85 7.32
C LEU A 112 -7.20 23.10 8.75
N GLY A 113 -5.92 23.40 8.94
CA GLY A 113 -5.31 23.62 10.24
C GLY A 113 -5.18 22.37 11.10
N VAL A 114 -5.06 21.20 10.47
CA VAL A 114 -4.87 19.90 11.14
C VAL A 114 -3.47 19.32 10.88
N PRO A 115 -2.92 18.49 11.78
CA PRO A 115 -1.66 17.82 11.53
C PRO A 115 -1.71 16.92 10.29
N LEU A 116 -0.63 16.94 9.48
CA LEU A 116 -0.39 16.00 8.40
C LEU A 116 0.82 15.15 8.74
N VAL A 117 0.60 13.86 8.96
CA VAL A 117 1.66 12.86 9.15
C VAL A 117 1.99 12.24 7.81
N ALA A 118 3.27 12.17 7.43
CA ALA A 118 3.73 11.40 6.29
C ALA A 118 4.75 10.35 6.74
N LEU A 119 4.45 9.07 6.48
CA LEU A 119 5.31 7.93 6.80
C LEU A 119 6.07 7.45 5.57
N SER A 120 7.38 7.20 5.73
CA SER A 120 8.22 6.72 4.63
C SER A 120 7.85 5.28 4.25
N VAL A 121 7.71 5.06 2.95
CA VAL A 121 7.54 3.74 2.32
C VAL A 121 8.54 3.53 1.18
N GLY A 122 9.53 4.42 1.06
CA GLY A 122 10.61 4.35 0.07
C GLY A 122 11.76 3.45 0.50
N GLY A 123 12.66 3.17 -0.44
CA GLY A 123 13.80 2.27 -0.23
C GLY A 123 14.89 2.77 0.73
N GLU A 124 14.70 3.92 1.39
CA GLU A 124 15.61 4.40 2.45
C GLU A 124 15.42 3.65 3.77
N LEU A 125 14.25 3.06 3.99
CA LEU A 125 13.94 2.22 5.15
C LEU A 125 13.75 0.77 4.72
N ASP A 126 14.22 -0.16 5.56
CA ASP A 126 13.89 -1.57 5.38
C ASP A 126 12.43 -1.86 5.78
N LEU A 127 11.89 -2.97 5.32
CA LEU A 127 10.50 -3.34 5.58
C LEU A 127 10.17 -3.41 7.08
N PRO A 128 10.98 -4.03 7.97
CA PRO A 128 10.73 -4.00 9.41
C PRO A 128 10.60 -2.59 9.99
N SER A 129 11.51 -1.69 9.61
CA SER A 129 11.47 -0.29 10.06
C SER A 129 10.19 0.42 9.62
N ILE A 130 9.73 0.18 8.40
CA ILE A 130 8.45 0.70 7.91
C ILE A 130 7.29 0.17 8.76
N LEU A 131 7.23 -1.16 9.01
CA LEU A 131 6.18 -1.76 9.84
C LEU A 131 6.18 -1.18 11.27
N ASP A 132 7.35 -0.99 11.87
CA ASP A 132 7.50 -0.39 13.19
C ASP A 132 6.99 1.07 13.22
N ARG A 133 7.24 1.87 12.17
CA ARG A 133 6.75 3.24 12.09
C ARG A 133 5.22 3.30 12.03
N PHE A 134 4.59 2.43 11.23
CA PHE A 134 3.13 2.33 11.16
C PHE A 134 2.53 1.84 12.48
N ALA A 135 3.15 0.84 13.13
CA ALA A 135 2.74 0.35 14.44
C ALA A 135 2.86 1.44 15.52
N ALA A 136 3.92 2.25 15.51
CA ALA A 136 4.12 3.35 16.43
C ALA A 136 3.05 4.44 16.27
N LEU A 137 2.72 4.83 15.02
CA LEU A 137 1.63 5.78 14.76
C LEU A 137 0.29 5.22 15.27
N ALA A 138 -0.05 3.98 14.90
CA ALA A 138 -1.30 3.34 15.34
C ALA A 138 -1.38 3.25 16.88
N ALA A 139 -0.29 2.93 17.57
CA ALA A 139 -0.23 2.94 19.04
C ALA A 139 -0.50 4.34 19.62
N GLY A 140 0.07 5.38 19.01
CA GLY A 140 -0.16 6.76 19.42
C GLY A 140 -1.59 7.26 19.18
N LEU A 141 -2.30 6.70 18.21
CA LEU A 141 -3.68 7.03 17.87
C LEU A 141 -4.72 6.24 18.70
N ARG A 142 -4.32 5.10 19.29
CA ARG A 142 -5.20 4.33 20.18
C ARG A 142 -5.23 4.97 21.57
N VAL A 143 -6.42 5.31 22.05
CA VAL A 143 -6.59 5.78 23.41
C VAL A 143 -6.43 4.58 24.36
N ALA A 144 -5.49 4.63 25.28
CA ALA A 144 -5.39 3.65 26.35
C ALA A 144 -6.71 3.65 27.15
N GLY A 145 -7.48 2.56 27.05
CA GLY A 145 -8.72 2.39 27.79
C GLY A 145 -10.02 2.28 26.99
N ALA A 146 -9.98 2.21 25.65
CA ALA A 146 -11.15 1.73 24.90
C ALA A 146 -11.16 0.19 24.94
N GLU A 147 -11.74 -0.40 26.00
CA GLU A 147 -12.26 -1.76 25.92
C GLU A 147 -13.20 -1.82 24.71
N THR A 148 -12.93 -2.73 23.79
CA THR A 148 -13.80 -3.05 22.67
C THR A 148 -15.18 -3.37 23.24
N ALA A 149 -16.13 -2.46 23.08
CA ALA A 149 -17.55 -2.79 23.19
C ALA A 149 -17.78 -3.82 22.06
N GLY A 150 -17.86 -5.09 22.42
CA GLY A 150 -18.32 -6.14 21.55
C GLY A 150 -19.71 -5.78 21.02
N PRO A 151 -20.15 -6.31 19.87
CA PRO A 151 -21.47 -6.02 19.37
C PRO A 151 -22.49 -6.45 20.43
N GLU A 152 -23.15 -5.47 21.06
CA GLU A 152 -24.33 -5.73 21.88
C GLU A 152 -25.35 -6.42 20.98
N ALA A 153 -25.63 -7.69 21.32
CA ALA A 153 -26.71 -8.42 20.73
C ALA A 153 -28.01 -7.64 20.97
N ALA A 154 -28.54 -7.02 19.92
CA ALA A 154 -29.86 -6.40 19.95
C ALA A 154 -30.87 -7.47 20.34
N GLY A 155 -31.42 -7.32 21.54
CA GLY A 155 -32.43 -8.20 22.10
C GLY A 155 -33.64 -8.26 21.16
N SER A 156 -33.98 -9.48 20.80
CA SER A 156 -35.20 -9.84 20.11
C SER A 156 -36.41 -9.53 21.03
N GLU A 157 -37.15 -8.48 20.69
CA GLU A 157 -38.50 -8.33 21.17
C GLU A 157 -39.48 -8.69 20.06
N ALA A 158 -40.15 -9.86 20.28
CA ALA A 158 -41.14 -10.41 19.40
C ALA A 158 -42.45 -9.61 19.54
N ALA A 159 -42.95 -9.04 18.43
CA ALA A 159 -44.34 -8.66 18.29
C ALA A 159 -44.92 -9.32 17.04
N GLY A 160 -46.01 -10.05 17.24
CA GLY A 160 -46.67 -10.96 16.32
C GLY A 160 -47.48 -10.26 15.20
N PRO A 161 -48.29 -11.05 14.42
CA PRO A 161 -48.48 -10.85 12.99
C PRO A 161 -49.70 -9.98 12.65
N GLY A 162 -49.55 -9.08 11.67
CA GLY A 162 -50.65 -8.45 10.97
C GLY A 162 -50.51 -8.70 9.47
N ALA A 163 -51.38 -9.55 8.94
CA ALA A 163 -51.54 -9.80 7.52
C ALA A 163 -52.31 -8.66 6.89
N THR A 164 -51.81 -8.13 5.74
CA THR A 164 -52.68 -7.56 4.69
C THR A 164 -51.99 -7.69 3.33
N ASP A 165 -52.69 -8.35 2.49
CA ASP A 165 -52.84 -8.47 1.01
C ASP A 165 -51.76 -7.91 0.09
N ALA A 166 -51.30 -8.84 -0.76
CA ALA A 166 -50.49 -8.66 -1.94
C ALA A 166 -51.31 -8.07 -3.09
N GLU A 167 -50.85 -7.05 -3.74
CA GLU A 167 -51.26 -6.67 -5.09
C GLU A 167 -50.05 -6.81 -6.03
N ALA A 168 -50.23 -7.70 -7.02
CA ALA A 168 -49.26 -8.03 -8.04
C ALA A 168 -49.24 -6.93 -9.09
N VAL A 169 -48.07 -6.36 -9.39
CA VAL A 169 -47.86 -5.49 -10.56
C VAL A 169 -46.99 -6.21 -11.57
N ASP A 170 -47.54 -6.34 -12.77
CA ASP A 170 -47.02 -6.95 -13.96
C ASP A 170 -45.80 -6.18 -14.54
N PRO A 171 -44.70 -6.81 -14.98
CA PRO A 171 -43.60 -6.11 -15.65
C PRO A 171 -43.80 -6.14 -17.17
N ALA A 172 -44.18 -5.03 -17.73
CA ALA A 172 -44.21 -4.86 -19.20
C ALA A 172 -43.20 -3.77 -19.63
N ALA A 173 -42.27 -4.21 -20.48
CA ALA A 173 -41.62 -3.50 -21.59
C ALA A 173 -40.97 -2.12 -21.35
N VAL A 174 -39.63 -2.08 -21.39
CA VAL A 174 -38.91 -0.89 -21.83
C VAL A 174 -37.96 -1.30 -22.97
N ASP A 175 -38.17 -0.66 -24.13
CA ASP A 175 -37.40 -0.81 -25.35
C ASP A 175 -35.94 -0.34 -25.21
N PRO A 176 -34.97 -0.93 -25.95
CA PRO A 176 -33.59 -0.50 -25.92
C PRO A 176 -33.35 0.74 -26.76
N VAL A 177 -32.96 1.84 -26.17
CA VAL A 177 -32.45 3.01 -26.88
C VAL A 177 -31.02 2.73 -27.37
N ALA A 178 -30.85 2.90 -28.67
CA ALA A 178 -29.59 2.70 -29.38
C ALA A 178 -28.47 3.61 -28.88
N ALA A 179 -27.34 3.02 -28.53
CA ALA A 179 -26.08 3.70 -28.26
C ALA A 179 -25.43 4.12 -29.59
N GLY A 180 -25.30 5.43 -29.81
CA GLY A 180 -24.44 6.00 -30.83
C GLY A 180 -23.00 6.11 -30.36
N PRO A 181 -21.99 6.00 -31.26
CA PRO A 181 -20.58 6.01 -30.86
C PRO A 181 -20.10 7.43 -30.58
N VAL A 182 -19.63 7.69 -29.36
CA VAL A 182 -18.81 8.87 -29.07
C VAL A 182 -17.38 8.40 -28.90
N ALA A 183 -16.63 8.49 -30.00
CA ALA A 183 -15.18 8.42 -29.97
C ALA A 183 -14.64 9.81 -29.61
N ALA A 184 -14.04 9.94 -28.45
CA ALA A 184 -13.11 11.02 -28.15
C ALA A 184 -11.94 10.41 -27.40
N ALA A 185 -10.86 10.14 -28.15
CA ALA A 185 -9.58 9.77 -27.61
C ALA A 185 -9.01 10.97 -26.86
N VAL A 186 -8.98 10.92 -25.54
CA VAL A 186 -8.17 11.80 -24.72
C VAL A 186 -6.83 11.08 -24.51
N GLN A 187 -5.79 11.57 -25.19
CA GLN A 187 -4.42 11.13 -24.93
C GLN A 187 -4.02 11.55 -23.51
N PRO A 188 -3.43 10.66 -22.69
CA PRO A 188 -2.86 11.07 -21.42
C PRO A 188 -1.61 11.90 -21.70
N ALA A 189 -1.60 13.13 -21.18
CA ALA A 189 -0.42 13.98 -21.18
C ALA A 189 0.70 13.29 -20.41
N ALA A 190 1.79 13.00 -21.10
CA ALA A 190 3.02 12.52 -20.47
C ALA A 190 3.55 13.63 -19.54
N VAL A 191 3.44 13.43 -18.24
CA VAL A 191 4.14 14.24 -17.24
C VAL A 191 5.61 13.87 -17.33
N GLN A 192 6.36 14.65 -18.08
CA GLN A 192 7.81 14.63 -18.04
C GLN A 192 8.25 15.15 -16.67
N SER A 193 8.71 14.22 -15.83
CA SER A 193 9.50 14.57 -14.65
C SER A 193 10.78 15.24 -15.14
N ALA A 194 10.89 16.54 -14.94
CA ALA A 194 12.10 17.29 -15.21
C ALA A 194 13.21 16.75 -14.29
N ALA A 195 14.16 16.04 -14.88
CA ALA A 195 15.40 15.69 -14.24
C ALA A 195 16.17 17.00 -14.00
N VAL A 196 16.30 17.38 -12.72
CA VAL A 196 17.26 18.41 -12.32
C VAL A 196 18.63 17.76 -12.38
N GLU A 197 19.43 18.14 -13.35
CA GLU A 197 20.85 17.74 -13.42
C GLU A 197 21.60 18.33 -12.21
N PRO A 198 22.37 17.52 -11.46
CA PRO A 198 23.27 18.05 -10.44
C PRO A 198 24.45 18.76 -11.13
N PRO A 199 25.03 19.82 -10.52
CA PRO A 199 26.17 20.53 -11.07
C PRO A 199 27.39 19.59 -11.19
N VAL A 200 28.02 19.62 -12.35
CA VAL A 200 29.28 18.93 -12.62
C VAL A 200 30.37 19.60 -11.76
N VAL A 201 30.89 18.84 -10.80
CA VAL A 201 32.12 19.20 -10.07
C VAL A 201 33.26 18.39 -10.67
N ASP A 202 34.10 19.05 -11.44
CA ASP A 202 35.33 18.49 -11.97
C ASP A 202 36.31 18.20 -10.82
N GLY A 203 36.85 16.98 -10.84
CA GLY A 203 38.06 16.61 -10.11
C GLY A 203 37.88 15.75 -8.86
N LEU A 204 37.47 14.46 -8.99
CA LEU A 204 37.82 13.43 -8.04
C LEU A 204 38.14 12.12 -8.78
N THR A 205 39.36 11.67 -8.60
CA THR A 205 39.86 10.34 -9.04
C THR A 205 39.00 9.23 -8.45
N PRO A 206 38.69 8.15 -9.21
CA PRO A 206 37.93 7.02 -8.70
C PRO A 206 38.80 6.25 -7.70
N VAL A 207 38.38 6.28 -6.43
CA VAL A 207 38.85 5.32 -5.42
C VAL A 207 38.13 4.00 -5.68
N VAL A 208 38.85 3.02 -6.17
CA VAL A 208 38.39 1.63 -6.25
C VAL A 208 38.27 1.12 -4.84
N VAL A 209 37.07 1.15 -4.26
CA VAL A 209 36.77 0.43 -3.01
C VAL A 209 36.55 -1.04 -3.36
N GLY A 210 37.50 -1.87 -2.94
CA GLY A 210 37.42 -3.31 -3.10
C GLY A 210 36.12 -3.87 -2.52
N ALA A 211 35.55 -4.84 -3.21
CA ALA A 211 34.41 -5.62 -2.77
C ALA A 211 34.73 -6.30 -1.43
N SER A 212 34.36 -5.66 -0.32
CA SER A 212 34.30 -6.33 0.99
C SER A 212 33.10 -7.26 0.96
N ALA A 213 33.36 -8.55 1.16
CA ALA A 213 32.36 -9.58 1.36
C ALA A 213 31.44 -9.14 2.53
N LEU A 214 30.24 -8.71 2.20
CA LEU A 214 29.16 -8.54 3.16
C LEU A 214 28.79 -9.95 3.63
N GLY A 215 29.14 -10.27 4.86
CA GLY A 215 28.67 -11.48 5.55
C GLY A 215 27.13 -11.51 5.58
N PRO A 216 26.51 -12.66 5.92
CA PRO A 216 25.06 -12.77 5.95
C PRO A 216 24.54 -11.72 6.95
N GLU A 217 23.97 -10.65 6.43
CA GLU A 217 23.32 -9.63 7.22
C GLU A 217 22.16 -10.28 7.97
N ILE A 218 22.27 -10.32 9.28
CA ILE A 218 21.29 -10.95 10.16
C ILE A 218 19.97 -10.19 9.93
N VAL A 219 19.00 -10.84 9.28
CA VAL A 219 17.62 -10.36 9.21
C VAL A 219 17.18 -10.07 10.64
N ARG A 220 17.07 -8.78 10.97
CA ARG A 220 16.68 -8.35 12.33
C ARG A 220 15.26 -8.86 12.58
N PRO A 221 15.01 -9.54 13.72
CA PRO A 221 13.65 -9.87 14.10
C PRO A 221 12.87 -8.57 14.27
N VAL A 222 11.64 -8.53 13.75
CA VAL A 222 10.71 -7.42 13.97
C VAL A 222 10.44 -7.35 15.47
N THR A 223 11.04 -6.36 16.14
CA THR A 223 10.84 -6.16 17.59
C THR A 223 9.66 -5.19 17.74
N VAL A 224 8.45 -5.72 17.71
CA VAL A 224 7.26 -4.90 17.99
C VAL A 224 7.24 -4.57 19.48
N SER A 225 7.20 -3.27 19.79
CA SER A 225 7.08 -2.76 21.17
C SER A 225 5.86 -3.34 21.91
N PRO A 226 5.94 -3.55 23.25
CA PRO A 226 5.02 -4.40 24.03
C PRO A 226 3.60 -3.87 24.27
N ALA A 227 3.10 -2.92 23.47
CA ALA A 227 1.72 -2.44 23.56
C ALA A 227 0.83 -3.02 22.45
N VAL A 228 0.95 -4.32 22.20
CA VAL A 228 0.21 -5.04 21.16
C VAL A 228 -1.18 -5.44 21.70
N GLY A 229 -2.27 -4.93 21.10
CA GLY A 229 -3.62 -5.39 21.41
C GLY A 229 -3.82 -6.86 21.01
N PRO A 230 -4.84 -7.55 21.56
CA PRO A 230 -5.00 -9.00 21.39
C PRO A 230 -5.10 -9.50 19.93
N GLY A 231 -5.59 -8.70 18.99
CA GLY A 231 -5.60 -9.02 17.56
C GLY A 231 -4.27 -8.84 16.86
N GLN A 232 -3.41 -7.95 17.36
CA GLN A 232 -2.12 -7.64 16.75
C GLN A 232 -1.07 -8.72 17.03
N GLY A 233 -1.15 -9.37 18.19
CA GLY A 233 -0.27 -10.50 18.51
C GLY A 233 -0.47 -11.67 17.54
N ALA A 234 -1.71 -11.95 17.16
CA ALA A 234 -2.02 -12.97 16.16
C ALA A 234 -1.48 -12.60 14.78
N ALA A 235 -1.69 -11.37 14.32
CA ALA A 235 -1.20 -10.90 13.03
C ALA A 235 0.34 -10.91 12.93
N LEU A 236 1.04 -10.58 14.03
CA LEU A 236 2.49 -10.69 14.08
C LEU A 236 2.95 -12.15 14.02
N ALA A 237 2.31 -13.06 14.77
CA ALA A 237 2.65 -14.48 14.72
C ALA A 237 2.40 -15.08 13.32
N GLU A 238 1.33 -14.66 12.63
CA GLU A 238 1.07 -15.04 11.24
C GLU A 238 2.14 -14.51 10.28
N PHE A 239 2.59 -13.27 10.48
CA PHE A 239 3.69 -12.69 9.71
C PHE A 239 4.99 -13.46 9.89
N GLU A 240 5.38 -13.76 11.14
CA GLU A 240 6.57 -14.56 11.44
C GLU A 240 6.50 -15.95 10.82
N ALA A 241 5.34 -16.61 10.89
CA ALA A 241 5.10 -17.90 10.26
C ALA A 241 5.21 -17.83 8.73
N ALA A 242 4.66 -16.78 8.10
CA ALA A 242 4.75 -16.56 6.66
C ALA A 242 6.20 -16.29 6.21
N VAL A 243 6.96 -15.51 6.97
CA VAL A 243 8.40 -15.30 6.75
C VAL A 243 9.19 -16.61 6.81
N ALA A 244 8.89 -17.46 7.81
CA ALA A 244 9.55 -18.76 7.93
C ALA A 244 9.22 -19.68 6.74
N ALA A 245 7.94 -19.75 6.35
CA ALA A 245 7.47 -20.54 5.20
C ALA A 245 8.12 -20.06 3.89
N LEU A 246 8.19 -18.74 3.66
CA LEU A 246 8.81 -18.17 2.48
C LEU A 246 10.31 -18.50 2.41
N ARG A 247 11.03 -18.35 3.54
CA ARG A 247 12.45 -18.72 3.61
C ARG A 247 12.68 -20.19 3.28
N GLU A 248 11.83 -21.07 3.81
CA GLU A 248 11.91 -22.50 3.52
C GLU A 248 11.59 -22.80 2.05
N ALA A 249 10.57 -22.18 1.47
CA ALA A 249 10.24 -22.32 0.05
C ALA A 249 11.40 -21.84 -0.84
N ALA A 250 11.96 -20.66 -0.56
CA ALA A 250 13.09 -20.09 -1.29
C ALA A 250 14.33 -21.00 -1.24
N ALA A 251 14.62 -21.62 -0.09
CA ALA A 251 15.74 -22.55 0.07
C ALA A 251 15.60 -23.85 -0.74
N ARG A 252 14.36 -24.26 -1.04
CA ARG A 252 14.07 -25.48 -1.81
C ARG A 252 14.01 -25.27 -3.32
N THR A 253 13.95 -24.03 -3.79
CA THR A 253 13.81 -23.73 -5.21
C THR A 253 14.95 -22.86 -5.73
N GLY A 254 15.27 -23.01 -7.01
CA GLY A 254 16.19 -22.11 -7.71
C GLY A 254 15.46 -21.18 -8.68
N LEU A 255 14.14 -21.04 -8.57
CA LEU A 255 13.33 -20.24 -9.49
C LEU A 255 13.80 -18.78 -9.51
N ARG A 256 13.92 -18.25 -10.71
CA ARG A 256 14.23 -16.83 -10.94
C ARG A 256 12.94 -16.04 -10.97
N VAL A 257 12.83 -15.06 -10.11
CA VAL A 257 11.62 -14.27 -9.89
C VAL A 257 11.82 -12.87 -10.46
N LEU A 258 10.91 -12.41 -11.30
CA LEU A 258 10.90 -11.07 -11.87
C LEU A 258 9.66 -10.32 -11.39
N ALA A 259 9.84 -9.15 -10.76
CA ALA A 259 8.74 -8.28 -10.39
C ALA A 259 8.51 -7.23 -11.49
N LEU A 260 7.24 -7.02 -11.89
CA LEU A 260 6.90 -6.11 -12.97
C LEU A 260 5.47 -5.53 -12.85
N SER A 261 5.26 -4.39 -13.52
CA SER A 261 3.94 -3.78 -13.73
C SER A 261 3.71 -3.59 -15.23
N GLY A 262 2.60 -4.09 -15.76
CA GLY A 262 2.25 -3.93 -17.16
C GLY A 262 1.77 -2.52 -17.46
N ALA A 263 2.24 -1.96 -18.59
CA ALA A 263 1.88 -0.63 -19.08
C ALA A 263 1.32 -0.70 -20.52
N GLY A 264 0.52 -1.73 -20.79
CA GLY A 264 -0.07 -2.01 -22.09
C GLY A 264 0.70 -3.06 -22.91
N PRO A 265 0.31 -3.26 -24.18
CA PRO A 265 0.86 -4.33 -25.00
C PRO A 265 2.33 -4.12 -25.41
N GLU A 266 2.80 -2.88 -25.41
CA GLU A 266 4.14 -2.53 -25.89
C GLU A 266 5.15 -2.30 -24.76
N GLN A 267 4.69 -1.98 -23.56
CA GLN A 267 5.55 -1.55 -22.46
C GLN A 267 5.29 -2.32 -21.18
N VAL A 268 6.36 -2.44 -20.41
CA VAL A 268 6.37 -3.00 -19.07
C VAL A 268 7.34 -2.23 -18.18
N HIS A 269 6.98 -2.04 -16.94
CA HIS A 269 7.85 -1.50 -15.90
C HIS A 269 8.46 -2.65 -15.10
N LEU A 270 9.76 -2.86 -15.23
CA LEU A 270 10.50 -3.89 -14.51
C LEU A 270 11.00 -3.31 -13.19
N ALA A 271 10.63 -3.92 -12.07
CA ALA A 271 11.04 -3.44 -10.76
C ALA A 271 12.54 -3.64 -10.53
N ARG A 272 13.19 -2.65 -9.92
CA ARG A 272 14.54 -2.77 -9.37
C ARG A 272 14.43 -3.28 -7.94
N PRO A 273 14.81 -4.52 -7.64
CA PRO A 273 14.50 -5.13 -6.34
C PRO A 273 14.99 -4.32 -5.14
N GLN A 274 16.15 -3.68 -5.24
CA GLN A 274 16.74 -2.91 -4.15
C GLN A 274 16.04 -1.56 -3.88
N ALA A 275 15.18 -1.10 -4.80
CA ALA A 275 14.43 0.14 -4.64
C ALA A 275 13.07 -0.07 -3.94
N TRP A 276 12.68 -1.32 -3.71
CA TRP A 276 11.43 -1.71 -3.08
C TRP A 276 11.72 -2.44 -1.77
N PRO A 277 11.33 -1.88 -0.62
CA PRO A 277 11.66 -2.47 0.69
C PRO A 277 11.25 -3.93 0.83
N GLU A 278 10.06 -4.30 0.34
CA GLU A 278 9.57 -5.67 0.39
C GLU A 278 10.34 -6.61 -0.55
N LEU A 279 10.73 -6.15 -1.74
CA LEU A 279 11.53 -6.96 -2.67
C LEU A 279 12.95 -7.15 -2.14
N ALA A 280 13.57 -6.08 -1.61
CA ALA A 280 14.87 -6.19 -0.95
C ALA A 280 14.82 -7.15 0.24
N TRP A 281 13.73 -7.10 1.02
CA TRP A 281 13.50 -7.98 2.15
C TRP A 281 13.40 -9.45 1.72
N ILE A 282 12.55 -9.80 0.73
CA ILE A 282 12.41 -11.18 0.27
C ILE A 282 13.67 -11.70 -0.42
N ALA A 283 14.46 -10.84 -1.06
CA ALA A 283 15.78 -11.22 -1.54
C ALA A 283 16.70 -11.64 -0.38
N GLY A 284 16.67 -10.93 0.74
CA GLY A 284 17.36 -11.30 1.98
C GLY A 284 16.87 -12.63 2.59
N LEU A 285 15.64 -13.04 2.32
CA LEU A 285 15.10 -14.34 2.70
C LEU A 285 15.51 -15.49 1.76
N GLY A 286 16.23 -15.18 0.67
CA GLY A 286 16.74 -16.16 -0.29
C GLY A 286 15.94 -16.27 -1.59
N VAL A 287 14.90 -15.44 -1.81
CA VAL A 287 14.19 -15.38 -3.08
C VAL A 287 15.13 -14.82 -4.16
N ARG A 288 15.29 -15.54 -5.25
CA ARG A 288 16.20 -15.17 -6.34
C ARG A 288 15.55 -14.15 -7.28
N LEU A 289 15.55 -12.88 -6.87
CA LEU A 289 15.01 -11.80 -7.69
C LEU A 289 15.95 -11.45 -8.85
N LEU A 290 15.36 -11.19 -10.01
CA LEU A 290 16.05 -10.75 -11.22
C LEU A 290 16.13 -9.22 -11.22
N ASP A 291 17.33 -8.66 -11.36
CA ASP A 291 17.54 -7.25 -11.61
C ASP A 291 17.40 -6.98 -13.12
N PRO A 292 16.60 -5.97 -13.54
CA PRO A 292 16.44 -5.65 -14.96
C PRO A 292 17.70 -5.08 -15.62
N GLY A 293 18.73 -4.74 -14.83
CA GLY A 293 19.98 -4.16 -15.30
C GLY A 293 19.95 -2.64 -15.47
N PRO A 294 20.98 -2.06 -16.07
CA PRO A 294 21.13 -0.61 -16.20
C PRO A 294 20.08 -0.01 -17.13
N GLY A 295 19.74 1.25 -16.87
CA GLY A 295 18.78 2.04 -17.63
C GLY A 295 18.17 3.16 -16.78
N PRO A 296 17.36 4.06 -17.36
CA PRO A 296 16.72 5.15 -16.64
C PRO A 296 15.68 4.67 -15.63
N GLY A 297 15.37 5.53 -14.66
CA GLY A 297 14.38 5.28 -13.61
C GLY A 297 15.00 4.69 -12.33
N ALA A 298 14.58 5.21 -11.18
CA ALA A 298 15.09 4.80 -9.88
C ALA A 298 14.48 3.46 -9.43
N ASN A 299 13.15 3.35 -9.45
CA ASN A 299 12.42 2.18 -8.95
C ASN A 299 12.06 1.19 -10.06
N TRP A 300 11.89 1.70 -11.27
CA TRP A 300 11.45 0.94 -12.44
C TRP A 300 12.40 1.15 -13.62
N LEU A 301 12.63 0.10 -14.38
CA LEU A 301 13.12 0.19 -15.75
C LEU A 301 11.94 0.02 -16.70
N THR A 302 11.58 1.06 -17.44
CA THR A 302 10.58 0.94 -18.52
C THR A 302 11.23 0.34 -19.75
N ALA A 303 10.63 -0.73 -20.29
CA ALA A 303 11.15 -1.48 -21.43
C ALA A 303 10.01 -2.12 -22.24
N GLY A 304 10.33 -2.75 -23.37
CA GLY A 304 9.42 -3.64 -24.07
C GLY A 304 9.36 -5.03 -23.41
N TRP A 305 8.31 -5.79 -23.72
CA TRP A 305 8.09 -7.13 -23.18
C TRP A 305 9.19 -8.14 -23.56
N GLU A 306 9.89 -7.94 -24.68
CA GLU A 306 11.06 -8.73 -25.08
C GLU A 306 12.19 -8.63 -24.06
N ARG A 307 12.32 -7.51 -23.34
CA ARG A 307 13.31 -7.37 -22.26
C ARG A 307 12.92 -8.26 -21.07
N ALA A 308 11.65 -8.27 -20.67
CA ALA A 308 11.14 -9.14 -19.61
C ALA A 308 11.35 -10.62 -19.97
N ALA A 309 10.98 -11.01 -21.18
CA ALA A 309 11.17 -12.36 -21.69
C ALA A 309 12.64 -12.76 -21.76
N GLY A 310 13.51 -11.82 -22.17
CA GLY A 310 14.97 -12.03 -22.27
C GLY A 310 15.66 -12.29 -20.94
N LEU A 311 15.08 -11.85 -19.82
CA LEU A 311 15.54 -12.18 -18.47
C LEU A 311 15.25 -13.63 -18.09
N ARG A 312 14.37 -14.30 -18.83
CA ARG A 312 13.98 -15.70 -18.65
C ARG A 312 13.53 -15.99 -17.21
N PRO A 313 12.51 -15.28 -16.68
CA PRO A 313 11.98 -15.59 -15.36
C PRO A 313 11.30 -16.96 -15.35
N ASP A 314 11.33 -17.64 -14.21
CA ASP A 314 10.58 -18.86 -13.95
C ASP A 314 9.25 -18.52 -13.25
N LEU A 315 9.22 -17.42 -12.48
CA LEU A 315 8.05 -16.84 -11.81
C LEU A 315 8.04 -15.33 -12.05
N VAL A 316 6.88 -14.77 -12.33
CA VAL A 316 6.64 -13.32 -12.41
C VAL A 316 5.73 -12.89 -11.27
N LEU A 317 6.20 -11.95 -10.47
CA LEU A 317 5.39 -11.14 -9.56
C LEU A 317 4.84 -9.99 -10.37
N PHE A 318 3.55 -10.02 -10.65
CA PHE A 318 2.90 -8.97 -11.44
C PHE A 318 2.08 -8.03 -10.57
N ASP A 319 2.15 -6.74 -10.90
CA ASP A 319 1.37 -5.69 -10.27
C ASP A 319 -0.13 -5.96 -10.49
N ASP A 320 -0.88 -6.12 -9.40
CA ASP A 320 -2.30 -6.46 -9.40
C ASP A 320 -3.22 -5.26 -9.16
N ARG A 321 -2.67 -4.03 -9.16
CA ARG A 321 -3.46 -2.80 -9.03
C ARG A 321 -4.29 -2.53 -10.29
N ASP A 322 -5.45 -1.91 -10.13
CA ASP A 322 -6.43 -1.67 -11.20
C ASP A 322 -5.88 -0.95 -12.44
N HIS A 323 -4.89 -0.07 -12.27
CA HIS A 323 -4.27 0.67 -13.38
C HIS A 323 -3.18 -0.12 -14.12
N ALA A 324 -2.71 -1.22 -13.56
CA ALA A 324 -1.72 -2.06 -14.20
C ALA A 324 -2.40 -3.02 -15.20
N THR A 325 -1.74 -3.24 -16.34
CA THR A 325 -2.27 -4.20 -17.31
C THR A 325 -1.73 -5.61 -17.03
N PRO A 326 -2.52 -6.67 -17.29
CA PRO A 326 -2.06 -8.04 -17.16
C PRO A 326 -0.75 -8.29 -17.93
N PRO A 327 0.08 -9.27 -17.51
CA PRO A 327 1.30 -9.62 -18.23
C PRO A 327 1.03 -10.03 -19.68
N TYR A 328 1.77 -9.44 -20.63
CA TYR A 328 1.76 -9.79 -22.04
C TYR A 328 3.03 -10.59 -22.39
N ALA A 329 2.97 -11.29 -23.50
CA ALA A 329 4.13 -11.84 -24.23
C ALA A 329 5.22 -12.48 -23.36
N LEU A 330 4.85 -13.10 -22.25
CA LEU A 330 5.78 -13.90 -21.45
C LEU A 330 5.97 -15.28 -22.09
N PRO A 331 7.16 -15.89 -21.95
CA PRO A 331 7.40 -17.28 -22.42
C PRO A 331 6.40 -18.26 -21.80
N GLY A 332 6.00 -19.28 -22.56
CA GLY A 332 5.16 -20.35 -22.03
C GLY A 332 5.82 -21.05 -20.84
N GLY A 333 5.02 -21.41 -19.81
CA GLY A 333 5.48 -22.09 -18.61
C GLY A 333 5.97 -21.18 -17.49
N VAL A 334 6.00 -19.84 -17.67
CA VAL A 334 6.25 -18.89 -16.60
C VAL A 334 5.08 -18.91 -15.62
N ARG A 335 5.38 -19.09 -14.33
CA ARG A 335 4.39 -18.98 -13.25
C ARG A 335 4.05 -17.51 -12.99
N LEU A 336 2.83 -17.23 -12.54
CA LEU A 336 2.39 -15.88 -12.19
C LEU A 336 1.95 -15.86 -10.72
N ALA A 337 2.32 -14.83 -10.00
CA ALA A 337 1.80 -14.53 -8.67
C ALA A 337 1.55 -13.03 -8.53
N PRO A 338 0.49 -12.61 -7.82
CA PRO A 338 0.20 -11.20 -7.62
C PRO A 338 1.26 -10.53 -6.74
N TRP A 339 1.53 -9.27 -7.01
CA TRP A 339 2.35 -8.40 -6.18
C TRP A 339 1.77 -6.98 -6.22
N ASN A 340 1.58 -6.40 -5.05
CA ASN A 340 1.16 -5.02 -4.94
C ASN A 340 2.31 -4.15 -4.44
N PRO A 341 2.89 -3.27 -5.29
CA PRO A 341 3.89 -2.30 -4.86
C PRO A 341 3.40 -1.33 -3.77
N GLU A 342 2.09 -1.25 -3.59
CA GLU A 342 1.44 -0.44 -2.56
C GLU A 342 0.73 -1.30 -1.51
N THR A 343 1.24 -2.51 -1.24
CA THR A 343 0.77 -3.34 -0.12
C THR A 343 0.67 -2.52 1.16
N PRO A 344 -0.48 -2.53 1.86
CA PRO A 344 -0.63 -1.84 3.13
C PRO A 344 0.49 -2.24 4.12
N PRO A 345 1.21 -1.27 4.72
CA PRO A 345 2.32 -1.58 5.62
C PRO A 345 1.82 -2.11 6.97
N SER A 346 1.36 -3.35 6.99
CA SER A 346 0.92 -4.07 8.17
C SER A 346 1.43 -5.52 8.18
N PRO A 347 1.67 -6.13 9.35
CA PRO A 347 2.02 -7.53 9.44
C PRO A 347 1.01 -8.45 8.76
N ALA A 348 -0.29 -8.14 8.86
CA ALA A 348 -1.36 -8.95 8.26
C ALA A 348 -1.30 -8.94 6.72
N ALA A 349 -1.08 -7.77 6.10
CA ALA A 349 -0.99 -7.66 4.64
C ALA A 349 0.26 -8.36 4.09
N TYR A 350 1.41 -8.16 4.72
CA TYR A 350 2.64 -8.84 4.30
C TYR A 350 2.64 -10.34 4.60
N ALA A 351 1.94 -10.80 5.66
CA ALA A 351 1.76 -12.22 5.89
C ALA A 351 1.00 -12.90 4.74
N ARG A 352 -0.03 -12.24 4.18
CA ARG A 352 -0.74 -12.74 3.00
C ARG A 352 0.21 -12.82 1.80
N PHE A 353 0.86 -11.72 1.44
CA PHE A 353 1.80 -11.68 0.31
C PHE A 353 2.89 -12.76 0.41
N PHE A 354 3.50 -12.95 1.59
CA PHE A 354 4.57 -13.93 1.77
C PHE A 354 4.08 -15.37 1.72
N ARG A 355 2.86 -15.66 2.17
CA ARG A 355 2.24 -16.99 2.00
C ARG A 355 1.99 -17.30 0.53
N ASP A 356 1.38 -16.35 -0.20
CA ASP A 356 1.06 -16.52 -1.61
C ASP A 356 2.34 -16.71 -2.44
N LEU A 357 3.39 -15.96 -2.13
CA LEU A 357 4.70 -16.13 -2.77
C LEU A 357 5.34 -17.48 -2.40
N ALA A 358 5.26 -17.92 -1.14
CA ALA A 358 5.78 -19.22 -0.73
C ALA A 358 5.07 -20.38 -1.47
N GLU A 359 3.76 -20.29 -1.66
CA GLU A 359 2.97 -21.23 -2.46
C GLU A 359 3.39 -21.20 -3.94
N ALA A 360 3.57 -20.01 -4.53
CA ALA A 360 4.00 -19.86 -5.91
C ALA A 360 5.43 -20.40 -6.17
N LEU A 361 6.29 -20.39 -5.15
CA LEU A 361 7.64 -20.97 -5.20
C LEU A 361 7.65 -22.48 -4.99
N ALA A 362 6.57 -23.08 -4.50
CA ALA A 362 6.50 -24.52 -4.30
C ALA A 362 6.62 -25.27 -5.64
N PRO A 363 7.23 -26.50 -5.67
CA PRO A 363 7.46 -27.28 -6.88
C PRO A 363 6.17 -27.70 -7.61
#